data_c94a2023ed95fdbf4b894bd0003e4bb8
#
_entry.id   c94a2023ed95fdbf4b894bd0003e4bb8
#
_cell.length_a   1.000
_cell.length_b   1.000
_cell.length_c   1.000
_cell.angle_alpha   90.00
_cell.angle_beta   90.00
_cell.angle_gamma   90.00
#
_symmetry.space_group_name_H-M   'P 1'
#
loop_
_entity.id
_entity.type
_entity.pdbx_description
1 polymer ?
#
loop_
_entity_poly.entity_id
_entity_poly.type
_entity_poly.pdbx_seq_one_letter_code
_entity_poly.pdbx_strand_id
1 'polypeptide(L)'
;GFSFGRIRGKGSTVASTGRPAPGAVNVLQLYSDAIARVTQAGMRPGANMGVLPIDHPDIEQFIDCKQTEGSITNFNISVAVTDQFMHNIIHGDRPDSGRQFIWDKIIDGAWRNGEPGILFMDTINNGALHVEPIEATNPCGEVPLRPYEACVLGSINLAAHVNGDGFVDWAELAASARTMLRLLDHVIEKQASPIPEIEAEQKRYRKIGVGVMGYADMLIKMGYEYGSEAALDLAENVMHYVQDISYNESMH
;
A
#
# COMPACT_ATOMS: atom_id res chain seq x y z
N GLY A 1 6.55 2.68 4.78
CA GLY A 1 6.70 3.57 3.64
C GLY A 1 7.35 4.89 4.00
N PHE A 2 7.94 5.51 3.00
CA PHE A 2 8.62 6.79 3.13
C PHE A 2 8.10 7.76 2.06
N SER A 3 7.62 8.94 2.48
CA SER A 3 7.36 10.04 1.55
C SER A 3 8.63 10.87 1.37
N PHE A 4 9.08 11.01 0.13
CA PHE A 4 10.23 11.81 -0.24
C PHE A 4 9.83 13.21 -0.76
N GLY A 5 8.55 13.54 -0.77
CA GLY A 5 8.02 14.80 -1.30
C GLY A 5 8.51 16.06 -0.60
N ARG A 6 8.98 15.95 0.64
CA ARG A 6 9.55 17.08 1.40
C ARG A 6 11.06 17.26 1.20
N ILE A 7 11.71 16.37 0.45
CA ILE A 7 13.12 16.51 0.07
C ILE A 7 13.22 17.54 -1.04
N ARG A 8 14.17 18.46 -0.96
CA ARG A 8 14.40 19.44 -2.03
C ARG A 8 14.90 18.77 -3.30
N GLY A 9 14.45 19.28 -4.45
CA GLY A 9 14.93 18.83 -5.75
C GLY A 9 16.45 18.92 -5.88
N LYS A 10 17.03 18.02 -6.61
CA LYS A 10 18.48 17.93 -6.87
C LYS A 10 19.03 19.25 -7.40
N GLY A 11 20.12 19.72 -6.82
CA GLY A 11 20.80 20.95 -7.22
C GLY A 11 20.19 22.24 -6.67
N SER A 12 19.01 22.22 -6.02
CA SER A 12 18.45 23.39 -5.37
C SER A 12 19.31 23.84 -4.17
N THR A 13 19.43 25.13 -3.97
CA THR A 13 20.29 25.68 -2.90
C THR A 13 19.73 25.42 -1.52
N VAL A 14 20.55 24.86 -0.65
CA VAL A 14 20.25 24.71 0.79
C VAL A 14 20.58 26.02 1.49
N ALA A 15 19.55 26.73 2.00
CA ALA A 15 19.70 28.08 2.55
C ALA A 15 20.73 28.18 3.69
N SER A 16 20.83 27.17 4.55
CA SER A 16 21.76 27.18 5.70
C SER A 16 23.21 26.95 5.34
N THR A 17 23.51 26.34 4.20
CA THR A 17 24.89 25.97 3.82
C THR A 17 25.36 26.57 2.49
N GLY A 18 24.44 27.10 1.68
CA GLY A 18 24.71 27.55 0.31
C GLY A 18 25.07 26.44 -0.67
N ARG A 19 24.97 25.17 -0.27
CA ARG A 19 25.35 24.01 -1.08
C ARG A 19 24.14 23.45 -1.84
N PRO A 20 24.35 22.74 -2.97
CA PRO A 20 23.27 22.10 -3.69
C PRO A 20 22.68 20.93 -2.90
N ALA A 21 21.35 20.76 -2.96
CA ALA A 21 20.64 19.64 -2.35
C ALA A 21 20.94 18.32 -3.13
N PRO A 22 20.98 17.17 -2.43
CA PRO A 22 21.22 15.87 -3.07
C PRO A 22 20.07 15.40 -3.94
N GLY A 23 18.84 15.84 -3.66
CA GLY A 23 17.62 15.37 -4.32
C GLY A 23 17.00 14.13 -3.70
N ALA A 24 15.73 13.88 -4.05
CA ALA A 24 14.92 12.80 -3.47
C ALA A 24 15.50 11.41 -3.77
N VAL A 25 15.94 11.17 -5.00
CA VAL A 25 16.46 9.86 -5.43
C VAL A 25 17.77 9.48 -4.73
N ASN A 26 18.67 10.44 -4.51
CA ASN A 26 19.91 10.16 -3.78
C ASN A 26 19.64 9.84 -2.29
N VAL A 27 18.62 10.46 -1.69
CA VAL A 27 18.21 10.13 -0.31
C VAL A 27 17.55 8.74 -0.28
N LEU A 28 16.71 8.41 -1.26
CA LEU A 28 16.13 7.07 -1.43
C LEU A 28 17.25 6.01 -1.55
N GLN A 29 18.26 6.25 -2.39
CA GLN A 29 19.41 5.35 -2.54
C GLN A 29 20.17 5.16 -1.23
N LEU A 30 20.43 6.24 -0.50
CA LEU A 30 21.07 6.17 0.81
C LEU A 30 20.29 5.27 1.79
N TYR A 31 18.97 5.39 1.82
CA TYR A 31 18.11 4.56 2.67
C TYR A 31 18.15 3.09 2.22
N SER A 32 18.07 2.86 0.90
CA SER A 32 18.19 1.52 0.33
C SER A 32 19.49 0.84 0.72
N ASP A 33 20.63 1.53 0.58
CA ASP A 33 21.94 1.01 0.92
C ASP A 33 22.09 0.75 2.43
N ALA A 34 21.57 1.64 3.27
CA ALA A 34 21.59 1.48 4.72
C ALA A 34 20.76 0.26 5.16
N ILE A 35 19.53 0.12 4.67
CA ILE A 35 18.63 -0.98 5.01
C ILE A 35 19.20 -2.32 4.51
N ALA A 36 19.80 -2.36 3.31
CA ALA A 36 20.44 -3.56 2.77
C ALA A 36 21.57 -4.07 3.67
N ARG A 37 22.30 -3.15 4.34
CA ARG A 37 23.41 -3.51 5.25
C ARG A 37 22.96 -3.94 6.64
N VAL A 38 21.79 -3.46 7.09
CA VAL A 38 21.21 -3.81 8.40
C VAL A 38 20.46 -5.14 8.35
N THR A 39 20.27 -5.73 7.17
CA THR A 39 19.60 -7.02 7.01
C THR A 39 20.30 -8.11 7.83
N GLN A 40 19.63 -8.57 8.89
CA GLN A 40 20.18 -9.56 9.79
C GLN A 40 20.27 -10.94 9.12
N ALA A 41 21.48 -11.48 9.04
CA ALA A 41 21.78 -12.91 8.84
C ALA A 41 20.95 -13.64 7.75
N GLY A 42 20.59 -12.98 6.66
CA GLY A 42 20.06 -13.67 5.46
C GLY A 42 18.64 -14.20 5.54
N MET A 43 17.86 -13.89 6.57
CA MET A 43 16.54 -14.52 6.73
C MET A 43 15.39 -13.81 6.00
N ARG A 44 15.29 -12.50 6.03
CA ARG A 44 14.28 -11.73 5.29
C ARG A 44 14.75 -10.28 5.09
N PRO A 45 14.93 -9.81 3.86
CA PRO A 45 15.25 -8.41 3.62
C PRO A 45 14.05 -7.54 4.01
N GLY A 46 14.33 -6.32 4.52
CA GLY A 46 13.31 -5.30 4.70
C GLY A 46 12.72 -4.91 3.35
N ALA A 47 11.41 -4.82 3.27
CA ALA A 47 10.70 -4.28 2.12
C ALA A 47 10.15 -2.89 2.46
N ASN A 48 10.30 -1.94 1.55
CA ASN A 48 9.94 -0.54 1.76
C ASN A 48 9.14 0.00 0.58
N MET A 49 8.40 1.10 0.81
CA MET A 49 7.78 1.90 -0.23
C MET A 49 8.42 3.28 -0.23
N GLY A 50 8.83 3.73 -1.42
CA GLY A 50 9.21 5.12 -1.68
C GLY A 50 8.12 5.83 -2.47
N VAL A 51 7.61 6.94 -1.94
CA VAL A 51 6.57 7.74 -2.61
C VAL A 51 7.11 9.11 -2.96
N LEU A 52 6.87 9.55 -4.21
CA LEU A 52 7.20 10.90 -4.65
C LEU A 52 5.98 11.55 -5.35
N PRO A 53 5.60 12.80 -4.98
CA PRO A 53 4.55 13.52 -5.67
C PRO A 53 4.90 13.78 -7.14
N ILE A 54 3.88 13.73 -8.00
CA ILE A 54 4.02 13.89 -9.46
C ILE A 54 4.60 15.24 -9.89
N ASP A 55 4.42 16.28 -9.08
CA ASP A 55 4.89 17.65 -9.31
C ASP A 55 6.30 17.92 -8.73
N HIS A 56 6.93 16.89 -8.13
CA HIS A 56 8.27 17.05 -7.55
C HIS A 56 9.33 17.26 -8.65
N PRO A 57 10.30 18.17 -8.47
CA PRO A 57 11.35 18.44 -9.46
C PRO A 57 12.17 17.23 -9.92
N ASP A 58 12.31 16.24 -9.05
CA ASP A 58 13.08 15.00 -9.33
C ASP A 58 12.22 13.86 -9.89
N ILE A 59 10.98 14.13 -10.31
CA ILE A 59 10.01 13.08 -10.70
C ILE A 59 10.52 12.20 -11.84
N GLU A 60 11.14 12.78 -12.87
CA GLU A 60 11.70 11.99 -13.96
C GLU A 60 12.79 11.03 -13.49
N GLN A 61 13.73 11.54 -12.69
CA GLN A 61 14.80 10.72 -12.14
C GLN A 61 14.25 9.61 -11.22
N PHE A 62 13.17 9.90 -10.50
CA PHE A 62 12.51 8.93 -9.63
C PHE A 62 11.85 7.80 -10.42
N ILE A 63 11.13 8.10 -11.49
CA ILE A 63 10.52 7.11 -12.38
C ILE A 63 11.60 6.19 -12.98
N ASP A 64 12.75 6.76 -13.34
CA ASP A 64 13.83 6.03 -13.99
C ASP A 64 14.76 5.28 -13.02
N CYS A 65 14.69 5.53 -11.70
CA CYS A 65 15.71 5.08 -10.75
C CYS A 65 15.82 3.56 -10.57
N LYS A 66 14.80 2.81 -10.99
CA LYS A 66 14.77 1.33 -10.94
C LYS A 66 14.76 0.66 -12.32
N GLN A 67 15.05 1.39 -13.38
CA GLN A 67 15.09 0.81 -14.73
C GLN A 67 16.29 -0.13 -14.94
N THR A 68 17.33 0.01 -14.13
CA THR A 68 18.47 -0.93 -14.13
C THR A 68 18.21 -2.05 -13.13
N GLU A 69 18.24 -3.29 -13.60
CA GLU A 69 18.08 -4.47 -12.75
C GLU A 69 19.10 -4.47 -11.62
N GLY A 70 18.65 -4.82 -10.41
CA GLY A 70 19.50 -4.81 -9.21
C GLY A 70 19.63 -3.46 -8.51
N SER A 71 19.02 -2.38 -9.03
CA SER A 71 18.99 -1.08 -8.36
C SER A 71 17.83 -1.00 -7.36
N ILE A 72 18.12 -0.51 -6.16
CA ILE A 72 17.12 -0.17 -5.11
C ILE A 72 16.14 -1.35 -4.86
N THR A 73 16.63 -2.56 -4.76
CA THR A 73 15.83 -3.80 -4.73
C THR A 73 14.94 -3.96 -3.50
N ASN A 74 15.24 -3.26 -2.42
CA ASN A 74 14.49 -3.29 -1.16
C ASN A 74 13.43 -2.17 -1.03
N PHE A 75 13.22 -1.39 -2.10
CA PHE A 75 12.13 -0.43 -2.22
C PHE A 75 11.26 -0.75 -3.43
N ASN A 76 9.96 -0.78 -3.22
CA ASN A 76 8.99 -0.48 -4.26
C ASN A 76 8.86 1.03 -4.37
N ILE A 77 8.58 1.55 -5.55
CA ILE A 77 8.40 2.98 -5.77
C ILE A 77 7.02 3.26 -6.35
N SER A 78 6.40 4.35 -5.89
CA SER A 78 5.10 4.80 -6.40
C SER A 78 5.07 6.31 -6.57
N VAL A 79 4.43 6.75 -7.63
CA VAL A 79 4.17 8.16 -7.91
C VAL A 79 2.82 8.54 -7.30
N ALA A 80 2.81 9.58 -6.47
CA ALA A 80 1.59 10.15 -5.91
C ALA A 80 1.00 11.15 -6.90
N VAL A 81 -0.13 10.79 -7.52
CA VAL A 81 -0.85 11.64 -8.47
C VAL A 81 -2.02 12.35 -7.81
N THR A 82 -2.37 13.55 -8.34
CA THR A 82 -3.52 14.33 -7.91
C THR A 82 -4.68 14.17 -8.90
N ASP A 83 -5.90 14.42 -8.45
CA ASP A 83 -7.08 14.46 -9.33
C ASP A 83 -6.90 15.50 -10.45
N GLN A 84 -6.27 16.64 -10.14
CA GLN A 84 -5.98 17.68 -11.12
C GLN A 84 -5.01 17.20 -12.21
N PHE A 85 -3.97 16.44 -11.85
CA PHE A 85 -3.06 15.85 -12.83
C PHE A 85 -3.80 14.88 -13.73
N MET A 86 -4.57 13.96 -13.16
CA MET A 86 -5.34 12.96 -13.91
C MET A 86 -6.39 13.60 -14.82
N HIS A 87 -7.11 14.62 -14.32
CA HIS A 87 -8.07 15.36 -15.13
C HIS A 87 -7.40 16.00 -16.36
N ASN A 88 -6.21 16.57 -16.19
CA ASN A 88 -5.47 17.19 -17.30
C ASN A 88 -4.99 16.17 -18.34
N ILE A 89 -4.62 14.96 -17.90
CA ILE A 89 -4.24 13.86 -18.81
C ILE A 89 -5.46 13.35 -19.60
N ILE A 90 -6.61 13.20 -18.95
CA ILE A 90 -7.81 12.57 -19.55
C ILE A 90 -8.60 13.57 -20.42
N HIS A 91 -8.71 14.82 -19.98
CA HIS A 91 -9.63 15.81 -20.56
C HIS A 91 -8.95 17.10 -21.02
N GLY A 92 -7.63 17.19 -20.97
CA GLY A 92 -6.91 18.41 -21.36
C GLY A 92 -7.09 18.75 -22.84
N ASP A 93 -7.61 19.94 -23.15
CA ASP A 93 -7.82 20.42 -24.50
C ASP A 93 -6.50 20.64 -25.28
N ARG A 94 -5.39 20.75 -24.58
CA ARG A 94 -4.03 20.78 -25.11
C ARG A 94 -3.16 19.89 -24.28
N PRO A 95 -2.53 18.84 -24.86
CA PRO A 95 -1.53 18.07 -24.13
C PRO A 95 -0.46 19.04 -23.63
N ASP A 96 -0.39 19.24 -22.32
CA ASP A 96 0.82 19.78 -21.72
C ASP A 96 1.92 18.75 -22.00
N SER A 97 2.79 19.07 -22.95
CA SER A 97 3.80 18.14 -23.44
C SER A 97 4.68 17.59 -22.29
N GLY A 98 4.86 18.36 -21.22
CA GLY A 98 5.60 17.93 -20.05
C GLY A 98 4.83 16.90 -19.22
N ARG A 99 3.55 17.14 -18.95
CA ARG A 99 2.71 16.19 -18.17
C ARG A 99 2.48 14.89 -18.92
N GLN A 100 2.18 14.98 -20.22
CA GLN A 100 2.01 13.80 -21.06
C GLN A 100 3.29 12.97 -21.11
N PHE A 101 4.43 13.62 -21.27
CA PHE A 101 5.73 12.95 -21.25
C PHE A 101 5.99 12.19 -19.94
N ILE A 102 5.70 12.81 -18.79
CA ILE A 102 5.84 12.15 -17.49
C ILE A 102 4.89 10.94 -17.36
N TRP A 103 3.64 11.11 -17.82
CA TRP A 103 2.65 10.03 -17.81
C TRP A 103 3.09 8.85 -18.68
N ASP A 104 3.56 9.11 -19.89
CA ASP A 104 4.06 8.11 -20.81
C ASP A 104 5.28 7.35 -20.21
N LYS A 105 6.17 8.06 -19.52
CA LYS A 105 7.30 7.43 -18.80
C LYS A 105 6.83 6.49 -17.68
N ILE A 106 5.78 6.86 -16.93
CA ILE A 106 5.20 6.01 -15.89
C ILE A 106 4.65 4.72 -16.51
N ILE A 107 3.88 4.85 -17.60
CA ILE A 107 3.30 3.71 -18.32
C ILE A 107 4.41 2.80 -18.87
N ASP A 108 5.42 3.36 -19.53
CA ASP A 108 6.55 2.61 -20.06
C ASP A 108 7.32 1.86 -18.96
N GLY A 109 7.56 2.49 -17.83
CA GLY A 109 8.22 1.87 -16.68
C GLY A 109 7.40 0.72 -16.13
N ALA A 110 6.11 0.96 -15.86
CA ALA A 110 5.20 -0.05 -15.35
C ALA A 110 5.06 -1.25 -16.29
N TRP A 111 5.03 -1.01 -17.61
CA TRP A 111 5.02 -2.09 -18.60
C TRP A 111 6.34 -2.88 -18.64
N ARG A 112 7.47 -2.20 -18.47
CA ARG A 112 8.81 -2.79 -18.62
C ARG A 112 9.18 -3.70 -17.44
N ASN A 113 8.97 -3.26 -16.21
CA ASN A 113 9.40 -3.96 -15.00
C ASN A 113 8.40 -3.88 -13.82
N GLY A 114 7.17 -3.38 -14.04
CA GLY A 114 6.14 -3.25 -13.01
C GLY A 114 6.27 -2.02 -12.11
N GLU A 115 7.22 -1.11 -12.38
CA GLU A 115 7.45 0.09 -11.57
C GLU A 115 7.67 1.36 -12.42
N PRO A 116 7.20 2.51 -11.91
CA PRO A 116 6.57 2.78 -10.61
C PRO A 116 5.10 2.35 -10.55
N GLY A 117 4.59 2.15 -9.33
CA GLY A 117 3.15 2.14 -9.06
C GLY A 117 2.57 3.55 -9.06
N ILE A 118 1.23 3.64 -8.99
CA ILE A 118 0.50 4.92 -8.91
C ILE A 118 -0.36 4.92 -7.65
N LEU A 119 -0.34 6.03 -6.92
CA LEU A 119 -1.20 6.28 -5.76
C LEU A 119 -2.07 7.52 -6.04
N PHE A 120 -3.39 7.34 -6.03
CA PHE A 120 -4.36 8.41 -6.20
C PHE A 120 -4.57 9.13 -4.86
N MET A 121 -3.67 10.06 -4.54
CA MET A 121 -3.56 10.63 -3.19
C MET A 121 -4.77 11.45 -2.78
N ASP A 122 -5.42 12.15 -3.69
CA ASP A 122 -6.64 12.91 -3.37
C ASP A 122 -7.80 11.95 -3.04
N THR A 123 -7.97 10.87 -3.80
CA THR A 123 -8.95 9.82 -3.51
C THR A 123 -8.68 9.16 -2.15
N ILE A 124 -7.42 8.81 -1.87
CA ILE A 124 -7.00 8.24 -0.59
C ILE A 124 -7.33 9.20 0.55
N ASN A 125 -7.01 10.48 0.41
CA ASN A 125 -7.23 11.47 1.46
C ASN A 125 -8.71 11.89 1.59
N ASN A 126 -9.49 11.91 0.52
CA ASN A 126 -10.93 12.23 0.57
C ASN A 126 -11.78 11.10 1.18
N GLY A 127 -11.38 9.84 0.99
CA GLY A 127 -12.07 8.66 1.54
C GLY A 127 -11.80 8.40 3.01
N ALA A 128 -10.86 9.08 3.58
CA ALA A 128 -10.39 8.80 4.91
C ALA A 128 -10.93 9.85 5.93
N LEU A 129 -11.34 9.43 7.13
CA LEU A 129 -11.76 10.30 8.25
C LEU A 129 -10.55 11.08 8.80
N HIS A 130 -10.26 12.32 8.31
CA HIS A 130 -8.91 12.84 8.49
C HIS A 130 -8.74 14.12 9.26
N VAL A 131 -7.74 14.05 10.11
CA VAL A 131 -7.10 15.21 10.75
C VAL A 131 -5.74 15.50 10.09
N GLU A 132 -5.01 14.47 9.63
CA GLU A 132 -3.68 14.62 9.02
C GLU A 132 -3.60 13.89 7.68
N PRO A 133 -2.92 14.48 6.65
CA PRO A 133 -2.85 13.87 5.34
C PRO A 133 -2.00 12.59 5.34
N ILE A 134 -2.44 11.62 4.56
CA ILE A 134 -1.67 10.43 4.21
C ILE A 134 -0.73 10.81 3.06
N GLU A 135 0.54 10.44 3.19
CA GLU A 135 1.58 10.75 2.19
C GLU A 135 2.29 9.49 1.64
N ALA A 136 2.03 8.33 2.25
CA ALA A 136 2.68 7.09 1.85
C ALA A 136 1.78 5.88 2.15
N THR A 137 2.24 4.71 1.68
CA THR A 137 1.61 3.42 1.94
C THR A 137 2.64 2.42 2.46
N ASN A 138 2.20 1.21 2.84
CA ASN A 138 3.09 0.06 3.03
C ASN A 138 3.75 -0.38 1.69
N PRO A 139 4.69 -1.35 1.69
CA PRO A 139 5.44 -1.73 0.49
C PRO A 139 4.61 -2.18 -0.71
N CYS A 140 3.45 -2.82 -0.48
CA CYS A 140 2.58 -3.31 -1.55
C CYS A 140 1.52 -2.29 -2.01
N GLY A 141 1.36 -1.18 -1.29
CA GLY A 141 0.46 -0.08 -1.67
C GLY A 141 -0.99 -0.22 -1.19
N GLU A 142 -1.37 -1.35 -0.56
CA GLU A 142 -2.75 -1.62 -0.15
C GLU A 142 -3.19 -0.90 1.13
N VAL A 143 -2.24 -0.43 1.94
CA VAL A 143 -2.55 0.24 3.21
C VAL A 143 -1.98 1.66 3.23
N PRO A 144 -2.79 2.67 2.92
CA PRO A 144 -2.42 4.07 3.13
C PRO A 144 -2.23 4.36 4.62
N LEU A 145 -1.09 4.96 4.96
CA LEU A 145 -0.67 5.18 6.34
C LEU A 145 -0.21 6.62 6.56
N ARG A 146 -0.53 7.17 7.73
CA ARG A 146 -0.03 8.44 8.22
C ARG A 146 1.40 8.29 8.74
N PRO A 147 2.09 9.41 9.00
CA PRO A 147 3.36 9.36 9.69
C PRO A 147 3.26 8.56 11.01
N TYR A 148 4.20 7.66 11.22
CA TYR A 148 4.28 6.75 12.39
C TYR A 148 3.13 5.76 12.55
N GLU A 149 2.15 5.73 11.66
CA GLU A 149 1.04 4.77 11.70
C GLU A 149 1.51 3.38 11.26
N ALA A 150 0.97 2.35 11.88
CA ALA A 150 1.16 0.96 11.51
C ALA A 150 -0.17 0.23 11.45
N CYS A 151 -0.21 -0.89 10.71
CA CYS A 151 -1.39 -1.73 10.56
C CYS A 151 -1.04 -3.18 10.91
N VAL A 152 -1.97 -3.89 11.52
CA VAL A 152 -1.88 -5.32 11.80
C VAL A 152 -2.81 -6.08 10.86
N LEU A 153 -2.32 -7.14 10.22
CA LEU A 153 -3.04 -7.88 9.18
C LEU A 153 -3.30 -9.33 9.61
N GLY A 154 -4.42 -9.87 9.18
CA GLY A 154 -4.74 -11.29 9.30
C GLY A 154 -5.61 -11.76 8.13
N SER A 155 -5.52 -13.05 7.76
CA SER A 155 -6.29 -13.63 6.67
C SER A 155 -7.04 -14.87 7.09
N ILE A 156 -8.34 -14.93 6.74
CA ILE A 156 -9.23 -16.05 7.00
C ILE A 156 -9.06 -17.07 5.87
N ASN A 157 -8.79 -18.33 6.22
CA ASN A 157 -8.74 -19.41 5.23
C ASN A 157 -10.15 -19.85 4.83
N LEU A 158 -10.65 -19.36 3.71
CA LEU A 158 -12.00 -19.65 3.21
C LEU A 158 -12.23 -21.15 2.96
N ALA A 159 -11.22 -21.88 2.54
CA ALA A 159 -11.33 -23.33 2.28
C ALA A 159 -11.65 -24.14 3.56
N ALA A 160 -11.37 -23.61 4.75
CA ALA A 160 -11.75 -24.22 6.02
C ALA A 160 -13.24 -24.03 6.35
N HIS A 161 -13.93 -23.12 5.65
CA HIS A 161 -15.33 -22.79 5.88
C HIS A 161 -16.28 -23.38 4.81
N VAL A 162 -15.87 -24.48 4.18
CA VAL A 162 -16.73 -25.31 3.33
C VAL A 162 -17.11 -26.54 4.14
N ASN A 163 -18.42 -26.74 4.35
CA ASN A 163 -18.95 -27.88 5.10
C ASN A 163 -18.84 -29.20 4.29
N GLY A 164 -19.21 -30.33 4.92
CA GLY A 164 -19.13 -31.65 4.29
C GLY A 164 -20.04 -31.86 3.07
N ASP A 165 -21.05 -31.02 2.91
CA ASP A 165 -21.99 -31.03 1.78
C ASP A 165 -21.56 -30.13 0.61
N GLY A 166 -20.42 -29.47 0.74
CA GLY A 166 -19.85 -28.58 -0.31
C GLY A 166 -20.45 -27.18 -0.31
N PHE A 167 -21.03 -26.71 0.79
CA PHE A 167 -21.58 -25.36 0.93
C PHE A 167 -20.76 -24.52 1.92
N VAL A 168 -20.86 -23.19 1.79
CA VAL A 168 -20.23 -22.26 2.76
C VAL A 168 -20.89 -22.41 4.13
N ASP A 169 -20.08 -22.64 5.15
CA ASP A 169 -20.51 -22.51 6.54
C ASP A 169 -20.44 -21.04 6.98
N TRP A 170 -21.51 -20.30 6.75
CA TRP A 170 -21.61 -18.89 7.05
C TRP A 170 -21.49 -18.58 8.56
N ALA A 171 -21.97 -19.50 9.41
CA ALA A 171 -21.92 -19.30 10.85
C ALA A 171 -20.46 -19.38 11.36
N GLU A 172 -19.70 -20.37 10.90
CA GLU A 172 -18.29 -20.53 11.25
C GLU A 172 -17.44 -19.42 10.64
N LEU A 173 -17.76 -18.99 9.40
CA LEU A 173 -17.09 -17.86 8.76
C LEU A 173 -17.29 -16.56 9.57
N ALA A 174 -18.50 -16.31 10.05
CA ALA A 174 -18.78 -15.16 10.92
C ALA A 174 -18.03 -15.24 12.25
N ALA A 175 -17.96 -16.42 12.87
CA ALA A 175 -17.20 -16.62 14.10
C ALA A 175 -15.70 -16.35 13.90
N SER A 176 -15.15 -16.83 12.79
CA SER A 176 -13.76 -16.58 12.40
C SER A 176 -13.47 -15.11 12.15
N ALA A 177 -14.37 -14.40 11.44
CA ALA A 177 -14.22 -12.96 11.16
C ALA A 177 -14.21 -12.14 12.47
N ARG A 178 -15.14 -12.39 13.39
CA ARG A 178 -15.16 -11.74 14.71
C ARG A 178 -13.90 -12.04 15.53
N THR A 179 -13.49 -13.30 15.57
CA THR A 179 -12.31 -13.72 16.30
C THR A 179 -11.05 -13.07 15.73
N MET A 180 -10.91 -13.02 14.40
CA MET A 180 -9.79 -12.36 13.73
C MET A 180 -9.72 -10.87 14.09
N LEU A 181 -10.84 -10.16 14.01
CA LEU A 181 -10.88 -8.73 14.34
C LEU A 181 -10.45 -8.48 15.78
N ARG A 182 -11.02 -9.21 16.75
CA ARG A 182 -10.64 -9.09 18.18
C ARG A 182 -9.16 -9.44 18.41
N LEU A 183 -8.66 -10.47 17.73
CA LEU A 183 -7.26 -10.86 17.82
C LEU A 183 -6.34 -9.74 17.36
N LEU A 184 -6.61 -9.16 16.18
CA LEU A 184 -5.81 -8.07 15.61
C LEU A 184 -5.84 -6.81 16.50
N ASP A 185 -7.00 -6.47 17.05
CA ASP A 185 -7.15 -5.37 17.99
C ASP A 185 -6.35 -5.61 19.30
N HIS A 186 -6.40 -6.81 19.84
CA HIS A 186 -5.58 -7.18 21.00
C HIS A 186 -4.08 -7.17 20.70
N VAL A 187 -3.66 -7.52 19.49
CA VAL A 187 -2.25 -7.41 19.07
C VAL A 187 -1.78 -5.97 19.14
N ILE A 188 -2.58 -5.02 18.67
CA ILE A 188 -2.27 -3.58 18.77
C ILE A 188 -2.05 -3.19 20.24
N GLU A 189 -2.90 -3.67 21.14
CA GLU A 189 -2.80 -3.35 22.57
C GLU A 189 -1.57 -3.92 23.23
N LYS A 190 -1.13 -5.10 22.81
CA LYS A 190 0.00 -5.83 23.41
C LYS A 190 1.34 -5.56 22.76
N GLN A 191 1.34 -5.02 21.55
CA GLN A 191 2.56 -4.75 20.81
C GLN A 191 3.30 -3.56 21.42
N ALA A 192 4.55 -3.76 21.82
CA ALA A 192 5.45 -2.68 22.17
C ALA A 192 6.22 -2.20 20.94
N SER A 193 6.24 -0.89 20.71
CA SER A 193 7.07 -0.30 19.66
C SER A 193 8.35 0.28 20.25
N PRO A 194 9.50 0.16 19.56
CA PRO A 194 10.74 0.81 20.00
C PRO A 194 10.70 2.34 19.85
N ILE A 195 9.73 2.87 19.10
CA ILE A 195 9.53 4.31 18.85
C ILE A 195 8.20 4.70 19.47
N PRO A 196 8.18 5.59 20.50
CA PRO A 196 6.96 5.98 21.21
C PRO A 196 5.88 6.57 20.31
N GLU A 197 6.28 7.32 19.27
CA GLU A 197 5.36 7.92 18.29
C GLU A 197 4.59 6.86 17.53
N ILE A 198 5.22 5.74 17.16
CA ILE A 198 4.55 4.61 16.49
C ILE A 198 3.51 3.98 17.41
N GLU A 199 3.88 3.76 18.68
CA GLU A 199 2.95 3.18 19.66
C GLU A 199 1.73 4.08 19.87
N ALA A 200 1.95 5.40 19.98
CA ALA A 200 0.89 6.37 20.17
C ALA A 200 -0.08 6.40 18.97
N GLU A 201 0.45 6.50 17.75
CA GLU A 201 -0.39 6.56 16.55
C GLU A 201 -1.09 5.22 16.25
N GLN A 202 -0.44 4.09 16.49
CA GLN A 202 -1.05 2.78 16.32
C GLN A 202 -2.21 2.56 17.30
N LYS A 203 -2.07 2.96 18.56
CA LYS A 203 -3.16 2.89 19.55
C LYS A 203 -4.27 3.91 19.28
N ARG A 204 -3.93 5.06 18.69
CA ARG A 204 -4.91 6.12 18.36
C ARG A 204 -5.83 5.70 17.23
N TYR A 205 -5.30 5.14 16.16
CA TYR A 205 -6.07 4.82 14.94
C TYR A 205 -6.51 3.35 14.86
N ARG A 206 -5.83 2.46 15.57
CA ARG A 206 -6.13 1.02 15.67
C ARG A 206 -6.39 0.37 14.31
N LYS A 207 -5.58 0.71 13.31
CA LYS A 207 -5.77 0.23 11.94
C LYS A 207 -5.45 -1.26 11.83
N ILE A 208 -6.43 -2.03 11.36
CA ILE A 208 -6.31 -3.46 11.12
C ILE A 208 -6.75 -3.79 9.70
N GLY A 209 -6.29 -4.91 9.16
CA GLY A 209 -6.72 -5.45 7.89
C GLY A 209 -7.17 -6.90 8.06
N VAL A 210 -8.46 -7.16 7.83
CA VAL A 210 -9.03 -8.50 7.76
C VAL A 210 -9.13 -8.91 6.31
N GLY A 211 -8.28 -9.85 5.89
CA GLY A 211 -8.25 -10.39 4.55
C GLY A 211 -8.74 -11.83 4.48
N VAL A 212 -8.69 -12.39 3.28
CA VAL A 212 -9.04 -13.79 3.00
C VAL A 212 -7.94 -14.48 2.22
N MET A 213 -7.86 -15.80 2.33
CA MET A 213 -7.01 -16.68 1.54
C MET A 213 -7.74 -18.00 1.25
N GLY A 214 -7.19 -18.83 0.37
CA GLY A 214 -7.77 -20.14 0.08
C GLY A 214 -9.07 -20.10 -0.74
N TYR A 215 -9.33 -19.01 -1.49
CA TYR A 215 -10.54 -18.89 -2.30
C TYR A 215 -10.59 -19.94 -3.44
N ALA A 216 -9.50 -20.16 -4.15
CA ALA A 216 -9.43 -21.19 -5.19
C ALA A 216 -9.67 -22.59 -4.61
N ASP A 217 -9.11 -22.88 -3.44
CA ASP A 217 -9.34 -24.16 -2.76
C ASP A 217 -10.81 -24.30 -2.30
N MET A 218 -11.45 -23.20 -1.88
CA MET A 218 -12.88 -23.15 -1.60
C MET A 218 -13.71 -23.53 -2.84
N LEU A 219 -13.42 -22.91 -4.00
CA LEU A 219 -14.09 -23.20 -5.26
C LEU A 219 -13.94 -24.67 -5.65
N ILE A 220 -12.74 -25.25 -5.53
CA ILE A 220 -12.49 -26.68 -5.81
C ILE A 220 -13.37 -27.56 -4.91
N LYS A 221 -13.44 -27.27 -3.61
CA LYS A 221 -14.28 -28.03 -2.66
C LYS A 221 -15.78 -27.93 -2.98
N MET A 222 -16.22 -26.78 -3.52
CA MET A 222 -17.61 -26.54 -3.89
C MET A 222 -17.94 -26.99 -5.32
N GLY A 223 -16.94 -27.39 -6.10
CA GLY A 223 -17.11 -27.81 -7.50
C GLY A 223 -17.36 -26.66 -8.48
N TYR A 224 -16.95 -25.45 -8.15
CA TYR A 224 -17.07 -24.26 -9.01
C TYR A 224 -15.83 -24.08 -9.88
N GLU A 225 -16.05 -23.70 -11.14
CA GLU A 225 -14.97 -23.34 -12.04
C GLU A 225 -14.45 -21.93 -11.71
N TYR A 226 -13.13 -21.77 -11.59
CA TYR A 226 -12.49 -20.49 -11.33
C TYR A 226 -12.76 -19.51 -12.49
N GLY A 227 -13.25 -18.32 -12.16
CA GLY A 227 -13.60 -17.29 -13.14
C GLY A 227 -14.99 -17.45 -13.76
N SER A 228 -15.78 -18.47 -13.37
CA SER A 228 -17.19 -18.56 -13.75
C SER A 228 -18.04 -17.46 -13.06
N GLU A 229 -19.20 -17.12 -13.63
CA GLU A 229 -20.13 -16.17 -13.01
C GLU A 229 -20.51 -16.60 -11.58
N ALA A 230 -20.78 -17.88 -11.35
CA ALA A 230 -21.08 -18.40 -10.02
C ALA A 230 -19.91 -18.22 -9.03
N ALA A 231 -18.66 -18.33 -9.49
CA ALA A 231 -17.49 -18.04 -8.66
C ALA A 231 -17.37 -16.54 -8.36
N LEU A 232 -17.65 -15.66 -9.31
CA LEU A 232 -17.63 -14.22 -9.09
C LEU A 232 -18.71 -13.79 -8.09
N ASP A 233 -19.92 -14.28 -8.24
CA ASP A 233 -21.03 -14.04 -7.32
C ASP A 233 -20.72 -14.54 -5.89
N LEU A 234 -20.08 -15.70 -5.79
CA LEU A 234 -19.65 -16.25 -4.51
C LEU A 234 -18.58 -15.35 -3.87
N ALA A 235 -17.60 -14.86 -4.65
CA ALA A 235 -16.57 -13.95 -4.14
C ALA A 235 -17.18 -12.68 -3.57
N GLU A 236 -18.11 -12.06 -4.30
CA GLU A 236 -18.82 -10.86 -3.85
C GLU A 236 -19.59 -11.13 -2.55
N ASN A 237 -20.37 -12.21 -2.49
CA ASN A 237 -21.14 -12.58 -1.32
C ASN A 237 -20.28 -12.84 -0.08
N VAL A 238 -19.17 -13.59 -0.24
CA VAL A 238 -18.23 -13.88 0.84
C VAL A 238 -17.57 -12.60 1.36
N MET A 239 -17.10 -11.73 0.47
CA MET A 239 -16.43 -10.49 0.88
C MET A 239 -17.40 -9.51 1.52
N HIS A 240 -18.62 -9.37 0.99
CA HIS A 240 -19.68 -8.58 1.62
C HIS A 240 -19.98 -9.05 3.03
N TYR A 241 -20.15 -10.37 3.19
CA TYR A 241 -20.44 -10.96 4.49
C TYR A 241 -19.30 -10.73 5.51
N VAL A 242 -18.05 -10.99 5.13
CA VAL A 242 -16.90 -10.76 5.99
C VAL A 242 -16.78 -9.28 6.38
N GLN A 243 -17.04 -8.37 5.44
CA GLN A 243 -17.02 -6.93 5.66
C GLN A 243 -18.09 -6.52 6.67
N ASP A 244 -19.34 -6.93 6.47
CA ASP A 244 -20.46 -6.58 7.36
C ASP A 244 -20.23 -7.09 8.79
N ILE A 245 -19.78 -8.33 8.94
CA ILE A 245 -19.46 -8.90 10.24
C ILE A 245 -18.33 -8.12 10.91
N SER A 246 -17.28 -7.76 10.15
CA SER A 246 -16.14 -7.02 10.68
C SER A 246 -16.53 -5.61 11.12
N TYR A 247 -17.31 -4.87 10.33
CA TYR A 247 -17.81 -3.56 10.72
C TYR A 247 -18.72 -3.61 11.95
N ASN A 248 -19.66 -4.55 11.98
CA ASN A 248 -20.55 -4.71 13.13
C ASN A 248 -19.76 -5.04 14.41
N GLU A 249 -18.75 -5.91 14.32
CA GLU A 249 -17.91 -6.25 15.47
C GLU A 249 -17.04 -5.08 15.92
N SER A 250 -16.54 -4.25 15.00
CA SER A 250 -15.70 -3.11 15.35
C SER A 250 -16.46 -1.96 16.04
N MET A 251 -17.79 -1.97 16.02
CA MET A 251 -18.64 -1.00 16.73
C MET A 251 -18.88 -1.35 18.20
N HIS A 252 -18.49 -2.55 18.62
CA HIS A 252 -18.65 -3.08 19.99
C HIS A 252 -17.31 -3.12 20.73
#